data_6a08e13e588372aeb9be1d341f777d48
#
_entry.id   6a08e13e588372aeb9be1d341f777d48
#
_cell.length_a   1.000
_cell.length_b   1.000
_cell.length_c   1.000
_cell.angle_alpha   90.00
_cell.angle_beta   90.00
_cell.angle_gamma   90.00
#
_symmetry.space_group_name_H-M   'P 1'
#
loop_
_entity.id
_entity.type
_entity.pdbx_description
1 polymer ?
#
loop_
_entity_poly.entity_id
_entity_poly.type
_entity_poly.pdbx_seq_one_letter_code
_entity_poly.pdbx_strand_id
1 'polypeptide(L)'
;MNRDPRSTPSEDEAVWCPRVTVATIVPRDGRFLLVEEDVRGQILLNQPAGHLDPGESLVSAAVRETLEETGWEVAPTALVLVQQWLNPRLDRQFVRFTFAAEPLLHHPERPLDSGILRTHWLRRSEIGAAAARLRSPMVLDSIDAWLGGQRLPLSALQSLLPTPTVAA
;
A
#
# COMPACT_ATOMS: atom_id res chain seq x y z
N MET A 1 -18.55 -25.90 26.39
CA MET A 1 -19.18 -26.46 25.17
C MET A 1 -18.04 -26.96 24.26
N ASN A 2 -17.94 -28.30 24.16
CA ASN A 2 -16.90 -28.94 23.32
C ASN A 2 -17.36 -28.88 21.85
N ARG A 3 -16.62 -28.12 21.02
CA ARG A 3 -16.79 -28.19 19.56
C ARG A 3 -16.22 -29.54 19.08
N ASP A 4 -16.97 -30.27 18.29
CA ASP A 4 -16.48 -31.45 17.57
C ASP A 4 -15.43 -30.97 16.54
N PRO A 5 -14.17 -31.44 16.63
CA PRO A 5 -13.11 -31.00 15.72
C PRO A 5 -13.29 -31.45 14.26
N ARG A 6 -14.36 -32.18 13.95
CA ARG A 6 -14.67 -32.71 12.60
C ARG A 6 -15.83 -32.02 11.91
N SER A 7 -16.47 -31.02 12.52
CA SER A 7 -17.47 -30.22 11.81
C SER A 7 -16.78 -29.31 10.81
N THR A 8 -16.96 -29.57 9.52
CA THR A 8 -16.70 -28.60 8.47
C THR A 8 -17.50 -27.33 8.80
N PRO A 9 -16.87 -26.11 8.73
CA PRO A 9 -17.62 -24.88 8.91
C PRO A 9 -18.77 -24.86 7.89
N SER A 10 -20.00 -24.55 8.35
CA SER A 10 -21.09 -24.27 7.42
C SER A 10 -20.68 -23.12 6.51
N GLU A 11 -21.06 -23.16 5.21
CA GLU A 11 -20.74 -22.14 4.22
C GLU A 11 -21.17 -20.69 4.64
N ASP A 12 -21.97 -20.57 5.69
CA ASP A 12 -22.47 -19.32 6.27
C ASP A 12 -21.60 -18.71 7.41
N GLU A 13 -20.59 -19.38 7.93
CA GLU A 13 -19.67 -18.76 8.87
C GLU A 13 -18.62 -17.96 8.08
N ALA A 14 -18.88 -16.67 7.86
CA ALA A 14 -17.91 -15.75 7.24
C ALA A 14 -16.60 -15.80 8.02
N VAL A 15 -15.57 -16.40 7.41
CA VAL A 15 -14.22 -16.42 7.98
C VAL A 15 -13.75 -14.98 8.07
N TRP A 16 -13.39 -14.55 9.29
CA TRP A 16 -12.82 -13.22 9.47
C TRP A 16 -11.52 -13.09 8.67
N CYS A 17 -11.40 -12.00 7.91
CA CYS A 17 -10.18 -11.69 7.14
C CYS A 17 -9.80 -10.21 7.26
N PRO A 18 -8.51 -9.89 7.40
CA PRO A 18 -8.02 -8.52 7.33
C PRO A 18 -8.10 -7.99 5.90
N ARG A 19 -8.07 -6.67 5.75
CA ARG A 19 -7.85 -6.03 4.45
C ARG A 19 -6.36 -6.06 4.11
N VAL A 20 -6.02 -6.70 3.00
CA VAL A 20 -4.65 -6.69 2.49
C VAL A 20 -4.46 -5.47 1.61
N THR A 21 -3.40 -4.69 1.88
CA THR A 21 -3.04 -3.48 1.14
C THR A 21 -1.56 -3.47 0.79
N VAL A 22 -1.23 -2.73 -0.23
CA VAL A 22 0.15 -2.45 -0.63
C VAL A 22 0.42 -0.96 -0.55
N ALA A 23 1.68 -0.57 -0.42
CA ALA A 23 2.11 0.82 -0.49
C ALA A 23 3.52 0.92 -1.06
N THR A 24 3.86 2.08 -1.62
CA THR A 24 5.22 2.36 -2.09
C THR A 24 5.85 3.53 -1.35
N ILE A 25 7.14 3.38 -1.07
CA ILE A 25 8.04 4.46 -0.70
C ILE A 25 8.85 4.77 -1.95
N VAL A 26 8.58 5.92 -2.56
CA VAL A 26 9.28 6.38 -3.75
C VAL A 26 10.14 7.58 -3.37
N PRO A 27 11.46 7.41 -3.17
CA PRO A 27 12.35 8.50 -2.82
C PRO A 27 12.88 9.20 -4.07
N ARG A 28 13.02 10.52 -4.01
CA ARG A 28 13.68 11.34 -5.03
C ARG A 28 14.22 12.61 -4.40
N ASP A 29 15.49 12.91 -4.58
CA ASP A 29 16.16 14.15 -4.13
C ASP A 29 15.90 14.48 -2.65
N GLY A 30 15.95 13.47 -1.76
CA GLY A 30 15.70 13.60 -0.33
C GLY A 30 14.24 13.84 0.06
N ARG A 31 13.33 13.63 -0.89
CA ARG A 31 11.87 13.74 -0.72
C ARG A 31 11.21 12.40 -1.01
N PHE A 32 9.97 12.26 -0.59
CA PHE A 32 9.12 11.09 -0.78
C PHE A 32 7.85 11.49 -1.52
N LEU A 33 7.41 10.64 -2.44
CA LEU A 33 6.15 10.80 -3.15
C LEU A 33 4.99 10.45 -2.20
N LEU A 34 4.07 11.40 -2.03
CA LEU A 34 2.82 11.22 -1.32
C LEU A 34 1.65 11.65 -2.19
N VAL A 35 0.48 11.13 -1.88
CA VAL A 35 -0.81 11.55 -2.41
C VAL A 35 -1.56 12.37 -1.37
N GLU A 36 -2.32 13.35 -1.82
CA GLU A 36 -3.33 14.05 -1.04
C GLU A 36 -4.70 13.55 -1.49
N GLU A 37 -5.45 12.97 -0.58
CA GLU A 37 -6.71 12.29 -0.86
C GLU A 37 -7.89 12.88 -0.06
N ASP A 38 -9.07 12.93 -0.67
CA ASP A 38 -10.32 13.22 0.04
C ASP A 38 -10.94 11.93 0.56
N VAL A 39 -10.93 11.79 1.87
CA VAL A 39 -11.53 10.65 2.55
C VAL A 39 -12.77 11.10 3.30
N ARG A 40 -13.93 11.02 2.65
CA ARG A 40 -15.22 11.42 3.23
C ARG A 40 -15.20 12.85 3.76
N GLY A 41 -14.67 13.79 2.98
CA GLY A 41 -14.56 15.20 3.32
C GLY A 41 -13.36 15.56 4.20
N GLN A 42 -12.47 14.60 4.51
CA GLN A 42 -11.20 14.86 5.19
C GLN A 42 -10.03 14.77 4.21
N ILE A 43 -9.27 15.85 4.09
CA ILE A 43 -8.09 15.89 3.23
C ILE A 43 -6.89 15.33 3.99
N LEU A 44 -6.45 14.15 3.57
CA LEU A 44 -5.38 13.41 4.22
C LEU A 44 -4.19 13.21 3.28
N LEU A 45 -3.03 12.93 3.86
CA LEU A 45 -1.82 12.55 3.15
C LEU A 45 -1.55 11.06 3.35
N ASN A 46 -1.17 10.38 2.27
CA ASN A 46 -0.81 8.98 2.29
C ASN A 46 0.38 8.73 1.36
N GLN A 47 1.03 7.60 1.49
CA GLN A 47 1.85 7.03 0.42
C GLN A 47 0.92 6.57 -0.70
N PRO A 48 1.40 6.42 -1.95
CA PRO A 48 0.67 5.67 -2.98
C PRO A 48 0.36 4.27 -2.44
N ALA A 49 -0.93 3.92 -2.34
CA ALA A 49 -1.35 2.73 -1.60
C ALA A 49 -2.80 2.35 -1.83
N GLY A 50 -3.06 1.08 -2.07
CA GLY A 50 -4.42 0.59 -2.21
C GLY A 50 -4.56 -0.89 -1.89
N HIS A 51 -5.69 -1.47 -2.25
CA HIS A 51 -6.01 -2.86 -1.96
C HIS A 51 -5.37 -3.82 -2.95
N LEU A 52 -5.04 -5.01 -2.46
CA LEU A 52 -4.71 -6.13 -3.33
C LEU A 52 -5.96 -6.60 -4.05
N ASP A 53 -5.90 -6.70 -5.38
CA ASP A 53 -6.97 -7.24 -6.19
C ASP A 53 -6.84 -8.75 -6.38
N PRO A 54 -7.96 -9.46 -6.61
CA PRO A 54 -7.92 -10.89 -6.89
C PRO A 54 -7.04 -11.22 -8.11
N GLY A 55 -6.13 -12.17 -7.95
CA GLY A 55 -5.30 -12.68 -9.05
C GLY A 55 -4.06 -11.87 -9.38
N GLU A 56 -3.77 -10.79 -8.66
CA GLU A 56 -2.51 -10.05 -8.82
C GLU A 56 -1.49 -10.34 -7.71
N SER A 57 -0.20 -10.17 -8.01
CA SER A 57 0.85 -10.26 -7.00
C SER A 57 0.93 -8.97 -6.18
N LEU A 58 1.45 -9.07 -4.92
CA LEU A 58 1.68 -7.89 -4.08
C LEU A 58 2.57 -6.84 -4.77
N VAL A 59 3.57 -7.28 -5.54
CA VAL A 59 4.47 -6.38 -6.28
C VAL A 59 3.73 -5.70 -7.42
N SER A 60 2.91 -6.44 -8.18
CA SER A 60 2.10 -5.87 -9.27
C SER A 60 1.07 -4.86 -8.74
N ALA A 61 0.40 -5.19 -7.63
CA ALA A 61 -0.51 -4.28 -6.95
C ALA A 61 0.17 -2.95 -6.57
N ALA A 62 1.38 -3.02 -6.00
CA ALA A 62 2.12 -1.81 -5.62
C ALA A 62 2.49 -0.93 -6.81
N VAL A 63 2.85 -1.53 -7.96
CA VAL A 63 3.11 -0.80 -9.21
C VAL A 63 1.83 -0.17 -9.76
N ARG A 64 0.74 -0.94 -9.82
CA ARG A 64 -0.57 -0.48 -10.32
C ARG A 64 -1.08 0.70 -9.51
N GLU A 65 -1.19 0.56 -8.18
CA GLU A 65 -1.68 1.62 -7.29
C GLU A 65 -0.83 2.90 -7.39
N THR A 66 0.50 2.75 -7.48
CA THR A 66 1.36 3.92 -7.64
C THR A 66 1.10 4.65 -8.95
N LEU A 67 0.93 3.91 -10.05
CA LEU A 67 0.64 4.49 -11.35
C LEU A 67 -0.75 5.15 -11.37
N GLU A 68 -1.77 4.51 -10.80
CA GLU A 68 -3.15 4.99 -10.77
C GLU A 68 -3.31 6.25 -9.91
N GLU A 69 -2.66 6.29 -8.76
CA GLU A 69 -2.77 7.42 -7.83
C GLU A 69 -1.81 8.58 -8.13
N THR A 70 -0.72 8.35 -8.89
CA THR A 70 0.32 9.36 -9.04
C THR A 70 0.75 9.65 -10.47
N GLY A 71 0.38 8.82 -11.42
CA GLY A 71 0.89 8.88 -12.79
C GLY A 71 2.36 8.46 -12.92
N TRP A 72 3.00 7.95 -11.86
CA TRP A 72 4.37 7.46 -11.90
C TRP A 72 4.43 5.96 -12.14
N GLU A 73 5.17 5.55 -13.17
CA GLU A 73 5.69 4.19 -13.27
C GLU A 73 6.86 4.03 -12.31
N VAL A 74 6.89 2.90 -11.60
CA VAL A 74 7.92 2.62 -10.61
C VAL A 74 8.44 1.20 -10.72
N ALA A 75 9.69 0.99 -10.29
CA ALA A 75 10.30 -0.31 -10.13
C ALA A 75 10.48 -0.62 -8.64
N PRO A 76 9.70 -1.55 -8.05
CA PRO A 76 9.93 -2.01 -6.69
C PRO A 76 11.31 -2.67 -6.55
N THR A 77 12.07 -2.26 -5.52
CA THR A 77 13.44 -2.72 -5.29
C THR A 77 13.60 -3.57 -4.04
N ALA A 78 12.73 -3.38 -3.06
CA ALA A 78 12.77 -4.13 -1.80
C ALA A 78 11.41 -4.11 -1.10
N LEU A 79 11.14 -5.12 -0.28
CA LEU A 79 10.10 -5.05 0.75
C LEU A 79 10.69 -4.34 1.97
N VAL A 80 10.03 -3.29 2.46
CA VAL A 80 10.49 -2.51 3.62
C VAL A 80 9.86 -3.00 4.89
N LEU A 81 8.53 -3.09 4.93
CA LEU A 81 7.78 -3.54 6.10
C LEU A 81 6.56 -4.38 5.69
N VAL A 82 6.18 -5.27 6.60
CA VAL A 82 4.82 -5.82 6.70
C VAL A 82 4.24 -5.31 8.01
N GLN A 83 3.16 -4.54 7.94
CA GLN A 83 2.54 -3.88 9.08
C GLN A 83 1.13 -4.40 9.30
N GLN A 84 0.77 -4.63 10.54
CA GLN A 84 -0.59 -4.94 10.95
C GLN A 84 -1.15 -3.76 11.74
N TRP A 85 -2.31 -3.26 11.34
CA TRP A 85 -2.92 -2.10 11.97
C TRP A 85 -4.44 -2.27 12.08
N LEU A 86 -4.97 -2.00 13.27
CA LEU A 86 -6.40 -1.87 13.51
C LEU A 86 -6.78 -0.39 13.38
N ASN A 87 -7.59 -0.06 12.37
CA ASN A 87 -8.13 1.28 12.22
C ASN A 87 -9.24 1.51 13.26
N PRO A 88 -9.02 2.36 14.28
CA PRO A 88 -9.98 2.51 15.37
C PRO A 88 -11.29 3.20 14.96
N ARG A 89 -11.29 3.92 13.81
CA ARG A 89 -12.50 4.61 13.31
C ARG A 89 -13.40 3.68 12.50
N LEU A 90 -12.84 2.65 11.89
CA LEU A 90 -13.55 1.74 10.99
C LEU A 90 -13.77 0.36 11.62
N ASP A 91 -13.13 0.08 12.75
CA ASP A 91 -13.03 -1.24 13.36
C ASP A 91 -12.62 -2.31 12.32
N ARG A 92 -11.61 -1.95 11.52
CA ARG A 92 -11.09 -2.81 10.45
C ARG A 92 -9.60 -3.01 10.58
N GLN A 93 -9.19 -4.25 10.49
CA GLN A 93 -7.78 -4.62 10.51
C GLN A 93 -7.21 -4.66 9.11
N PHE A 94 -6.00 -4.11 8.98
CA PHE A 94 -5.22 -4.07 7.75
C PHE A 94 -3.92 -4.85 7.93
N VAL A 95 -3.50 -5.52 6.87
CA VAL A 95 -2.15 -6.02 6.67
C VAL A 95 -1.59 -5.29 5.46
N ARG A 96 -0.54 -4.47 5.66
CA ARG A 96 0.06 -3.65 4.63
C ARG A 96 1.46 -4.14 4.29
N PHE A 97 1.72 -4.36 3.01
CA PHE A 97 3.05 -4.63 2.46
C PHE A 97 3.59 -3.34 1.86
N THR A 98 4.67 -2.79 2.43
CA THR A 98 5.26 -1.54 1.96
C THR A 98 6.56 -1.80 1.24
N PHE A 99 6.64 -1.36 -0.02
CA PHE A 99 7.79 -1.55 -0.91
C PHE A 99 8.58 -0.25 -1.08
N ALA A 100 9.91 -0.34 -1.13
CA ALA A 100 10.73 0.70 -1.72
C ALA A 100 10.66 0.56 -3.25
N ALA A 101 10.53 1.68 -3.95
CA ALA A 101 10.48 1.67 -5.41
C ALA A 101 11.21 2.88 -6.00
N GLU A 102 11.85 2.68 -7.14
CA GLU A 102 12.48 3.74 -7.92
C GLU A 102 11.49 4.33 -8.92
N PRO A 103 11.39 5.67 -9.05
CA PRO A 103 10.57 6.30 -10.06
C PRO A 103 11.22 6.14 -11.45
N LEU A 104 10.43 5.71 -12.45
CA LEU A 104 10.88 5.48 -13.81
C LEU A 104 10.41 6.56 -14.77
N LEU A 105 9.09 6.63 -15.02
CA LEU A 105 8.47 7.52 -15.98
C LEU A 105 7.24 8.17 -15.37
N HIS A 106 7.04 9.47 -15.61
CA HIS A 106 5.85 10.21 -15.18
C HIS A 106 4.93 10.48 -16.36
N HIS A 107 3.66 10.21 -16.18
CA HIS A 107 2.58 10.48 -17.13
C HIS A 107 1.70 11.62 -16.60
N PRO A 108 2.09 12.89 -16.77
CA PRO A 108 1.40 14.02 -16.14
C PRO A 108 -0.05 14.21 -16.61
N GLU A 109 -0.36 13.72 -17.83
CA GLU A 109 -1.70 13.82 -18.41
C GLU A 109 -2.64 12.66 -18.00
N ARG A 110 -2.12 11.68 -17.27
CA ARG A 110 -2.94 10.56 -16.78
C ARG A 110 -3.89 11.05 -15.72
N PRO A 111 -5.22 10.79 -15.84
CA PRO A 111 -6.14 11.07 -14.75
C PRO A 111 -5.77 10.22 -13.54
N LEU A 112 -5.77 10.83 -12.36
CA LEU A 112 -5.55 10.16 -11.09
C LEU A 112 -6.83 9.47 -10.64
N ASP A 113 -6.68 8.47 -9.78
CA ASP A 113 -7.80 7.75 -9.21
C ASP A 113 -8.78 8.66 -8.46
N SER A 114 -10.04 8.22 -8.45
CA SER A 114 -11.12 8.93 -7.75
C SER A 114 -10.79 9.13 -6.27
N GLY A 115 -10.88 10.38 -5.81
CA GLY A 115 -10.52 10.78 -4.45
C GLY A 115 -9.09 11.27 -4.28
N ILE A 116 -8.19 11.01 -5.23
CA ILE A 116 -6.86 11.61 -5.24
C ILE A 116 -6.96 13.03 -5.79
N LEU A 117 -6.52 14.00 -5.00
CA LEU A 117 -6.57 15.42 -5.37
C LEU A 117 -5.31 15.87 -6.09
N ARG A 118 -4.16 15.42 -5.61
CA ARG A 118 -2.83 15.74 -6.16
C ARG A 118 -1.74 14.92 -5.51
N THR A 119 -0.54 14.97 -6.10
CA THR A 119 0.69 14.38 -5.58
C THR A 119 1.62 15.43 -4.98
N HIS A 120 2.46 15.01 -4.05
CA HIS A 120 3.45 15.83 -3.38
C HIS A 120 4.79 15.12 -3.29
N TRP A 121 5.88 15.88 -3.41
CA TRP A 121 7.22 15.44 -3.04
C TRP A 121 7.63 16.14 -1.74
N LEU A 122 7.55 15.43 -0.61
CA LEU A 122 7.78 15.99 0.72
C LEU A 122 9.01 15.39 1.39
N ARG A 123 9.75 16.23 2.14
CA ARG A 123 10.81 15.76 3.02
C ARG A 123 10.22 15.05 4.23
N ARG A 124 11.02 14.16 4.86
CA ARG A 124 10.60 13.48 6.09
C ARG A 124 10.13 14.46 7.18
N SER A 125 10.79 15.62 7.32
CA SER A 125 10.40 16.66 8.29
C SER A 125 9.04 17.30 7.97
N GLU A 126 8.74 17.53 6.70
CA GLU A 126 7.46 18.08 6.24
C GLU A 126 6.32 17.08 6.47
N ILE A 127 6.56 15.79 6.23
CA ILE A 127 5.62 14.70 6.51
C ILE A 127 5.36 14.61 8.02
N GLY A 128 6.42 14.72 8.84
CA GLY A 128 6.30 14.71 10.30
C GLY A 128 5.50 15.90 10.84
N ALA A 129 5.71 17.09 10.27
CA ALA A 129 4.93 18.28 10.65
C ALA A 129 3.43 18.14 10.27
N ALA A 130 3.11 17.32 9.26
CA ALA A 130 1.76 17.01 8.84
C ALA A 130 1.16 15.75 9.49
N ALA A 131 1.74 15.22 10.58
CA ALA A 131 1.38 13.94 11.18
C ALA A 131 -0.12 13.80 11.50
N ALA A 132 -0.78 14.88 11.92
CA ALA A 132 -2.23 14.91 12.20
C ALA A 132 -3.10 14.69 10.94
N ARG A 133 -2.54 14.90 9.75
CA ARG A 133 -3.19 14.73 8.44
C ARG A 133 -2.82 13.41 7.77
N LEU A 134 -2.00 12.58 8.37
CA LEU A 134 -1.64 11.30 7.77
C LEU A 134 -2.81 10.31 7.87
N ARG A 135 -2.99 9.56 6.79
CA ARG A 135 -4.02 8.52 6.66
C ARG A 135 -3.95 7.47 7.77
N SER A 136 -2.72 7.14 8.18
CA SER A 136 -2.42 6.17 9.23
C SER A 136 -1.00 6.38 9.78
N PRO A 137 -0.67 5.85 10.95
CA PRO A 137 0.69 5.87 11.47
C PRO A 137 1.68 5.10 10.58
N MET A 138 1.19 4.13 9.81
CA MET A 138 2.03 3.31 8.90
C MET A 138 2.85 4.14 7.91
N VAL A 139 2.40 5.37 7.56
CA VAL A 139 3.11 6.26 6.64
C VAL A 139 4.47 6.66 7.20
N LEU A 140 4.51 7.18 8.42
CA LEU A 140 5.77 7.59 9.06
C LEU A 140 6.65 6.39 9.42
N ASP A 141 6.05 5.36 10.01
CA ASP A 141 6.78 4.17 10.44
C ASP A 141 7.54 3.51 9.27
N SER A 142 6.91 3.41 8.10
CA SER A 142 7.54 2.81 6.94
C SER A 142 8.64 3.68 6.32
N ILE A 143 8.45 5.02 6.28
CA ILE A 143 9.49 5.95 5.82
C ILE A 143 10.68 5.91 6.78
N ASP A 144 10.45 5.87 8.09
CA ASP A 144 11.52 5.81 9.10
C ASP A 144 12.27 4.46 9.03
N ALA A 145 11.57 3.35 8.82
CA ALA A 145 12.21 2.05 8.58
C ALA A 145 13.08 2.09 7.30
N TRP A 146 12.56 2.73 6.23
CA TRP A 146 13.34 2.92 5.01
C TRP A 146 14.59 3.77 5.24
N LEU A 147 14.49 4.87 5.95
CA LEU A 147 15.62 5.73 6.32
C LEU A 147 16.62 5.00 7.22
N GLY A 148 16.14 4.11 8.10
CA GLY A 148 16.95 3.23 8.93
C GLY A 148 17.66 2.08 8.17
N GLY A 149 17.47 2.01 6.84
CA GLY A 149 18.13 1.00 6.00
C GLY A 149 17.41 -0.33 5.89
N GLN A 150 16.18 -0.46 6.40
CA GLN A 150 15.43 -1.72 6.35
C GLN A 150 15.05 -2.06 4.89
N ARG A 151 15.57 -3.20 4.43
CA ARG A 151 15.39 -3.73 3.07
C ARG A 151 15.39 -5.26 3.12
N LEU A 152 14.28 -5.85 2.75
CA LEU A 152 14.19 -7.29 2.51
C LEU A 152 14.16 -7.53 1.00
N PRO A 153 14.84 -8.55 0.49
CA PRO A 153 14.80 -8.83 -0.95
C PRO A 153 13.38 -9.19 -1.40
N LEU A 154 13.01 -8.80 -2.61
CA LEU A 154 11.70 -9.16 -3.18
C LEU A 154 11.49 -10.68 -3.28
N SER A 155 12.57 -11.45 -3.34
CA SER A 155 12.52 -12.92 -3.29
C SER A 155 12.03 -13.49 -1.95
N ALA A 156 11.87 -12.66 -0.91
CA ALA A 156 11.16 -13.03 0.32
C ALA A 156 9.64 -13.18 0.09
N LEU A 157 9.13 -12.69 -1.04
CA LEU A 157 7.75 -12.84 -1.48
C LEU A 157 7.69 -13.82 -2.65
N GLN A 158 6.98 -14.92 -2.47
CA GLN A 158 6.71 -15.86 -3.54
C GLN A 158 5.24 -15.74 -3.95
N SER A 159 4.98 -15.50 -5.24
CA SER A 159 3.65 -15.53 -5.83
C SER A 159 3.47 -16.86 -6.56
N LEU A 160 2.46 -17.62 -6.17
CA LEU A 160 2.07 -18.88 -6.81
C LEU A 160 0.78 -18.73 -7.63
N LEU A 161 0.51 -17.51 -8.08
CA LEU A 161 -0.65 -17.19 -8.91
C LEU A 161 -0.48 -17.81 -10.31
N PRO A 162 -1.57 -18.26 -10.93
CA PRO A 162 -1.51 -18.72 -12.32
C PRO A 162 -1.04 -17.57 -13.21
N THR A 163 -0.17 -17.90 -14.17
CA THR A 163 0.23 -16.93 -15.20
C THR A 163 -1.03 -16.51 -15.97
N PRO A 164 -1.30 -15.21 -16.19
CA PRO A 164 -2.41 -14.79 -17.01
C PRO A 164 -2.30 -15.46 -18.38
N THR A 165 -3.29 -16.24 -18.75
CA THR A 165 -3.38 -16.78 -20.10
C THR A 165 -3.68 -15.59 -21.01
N VAL A 166 -2.68 -15.13 -21.76
CA VAL A 166 -2.91 -14.16 -22.84
C VAL A 166 -3.85 -14.86 -23.83
N ALA A 167 -5.10 -14.42 -23.87
CA ALA A 167 -6.03 -14.86 -24.91
C ALA A 167 -5.45 -14.42 -26.26
N ALA A 168 -5.18 -15.40 -27.14
CA ALA A 168 -4.67 -15.20 -28.49
C ALA A 168 -5.69 -14.49 -29.37
#